data_4ee44ba8fd17731deaf46bbdb12b4ce9
#
_entry.id   4ee44ba8fd17731deaf46bbdb12b4ce9
#
_cell.length_a   1.000
_cell.length_b   1.000
_cell.length_c   1.000
_cell.angle_alpha   90.00
_cell.angle_beta   90.00
_cell.angle_gamma   90.00
#
_symmetry.space_group_name_H-M   'P 1'
#
loop_
_entity.id
_entity.type
_entity.pdbx_description
1 polymer ?
#
loop_
_entity_poly.entity_id
_entity_poly.type
_entity_poly.pdbx_seq_one_letter_code
_entity_poly.pdbx_strand_id
1 'polypeptide(L)'
;MSKPDEQAQPVKSKVQMGDLAPDFTLLNQSGIPVSLGDFLGKQPIVLYFYPRDNTAVCTEEACAFRDSYEVIKGVGAEVIGVCSDSVESHQQFAKEHQLPFNLLSDEEGTIRKRYGVPTAFGLPGRVTYIIDRWGIVRHMFFSQFTSKRHVDVAIETPQSIQEES
;
A
#
# COMPACT_ATOMS: atom_id res chain seq x y z
N MET A 1 9.54 17.53 -28.70
CA MET A 1 9.34 17.46 -28.21
C MET A 1 9.19 17.42 -27.60
N SER A 2 9.00 17.35 -27.44
CA SER A 2 8.59 17.18 -26.74
C SER A 2 8.33 17.05 -26.10
N LYS A 3 7.96 17.18 -25.79
CA LYS A 3 7.39 16.95 -25.12
C LYS A 3 6.65 16.65 -24.84
N PRO A 4 6.25 16.48 -25.12
CA PRO A 4 5.35 16.18 -24.64
C PRO A 4 5.09 15.61 -24.19
N ASP A 5 4.76 15.27 -24.29
CA ASP A 5 4.47 14.54 -23.64
C ASP A 5 4.69 14.41 -22.74
N GLU A 6 4.91 14.49 -22.48
CA GLU A 6 5.11 14.31 -21.45
C GLU A 6 4.51 14.71 -20.62
N GLN A 7 3.80 15.15 -20.90
CA GLN A 7 3.15 15.51 -20.23
C GLN A 7 2.13 14.99 -19.98
N ALA A 8 1.89 14.73 -20.67
CA ALA A 8 0.88 14.22 -20.46
C ALA A 8 0.79 13.20 -19.72
N GLN A 9 1.14 12.99 -19.78
CA GLN A 9 1.09 12.12 -19.11
C GLN A 9 0.99 12.08 -17.98
N PRO A 10 0.58 12.53 -17.94
CA PRO A 10 0.65 12.41 -16.73
C PRO A 10 -0.22 11.70 -16.08
N VAL A 11 -0.83 11.69 -16.43
CA VAL A 11 -1.58 11.17 -15.85
C VAL A 11 -1.36 9.99 -15.57
N LYS A 12 -1.19 9.49 -15.97
CA LYS A 12 -0.93 8.34 -15.77
C LYS A 12 -0.51 8.07 -14.50
N SER A 13 -0.55 6.90 -14.03
CA SER A 13 0.08 6.55 -12.78
C SER A 13 1.51 7.04 -12.79
N LYS A 14 1.93 7.60 -11.68
CA LYS A 14 3.28 8.08 -11.55
C LYS A 14 4.25 6.94 -11.38
N VAL A 15 3.80 5.85 -10.75
CA VAL A 15 4.66 4.74 -10.38
C VAL A 15 4.31 3.53 -11.22
N GLN A 16 5.36 2.90 -11.77
CA GLN A 16 5.21 1.72 -12.60
C GLN A 16 6.15 0.63 -12.12
N MET A 17 5.90 -0.59 -12.56
CA MET A 17 6.78 -1.71 -12.23
C MET A 17 8.17 -1.40 -12.72
N GLY A 18 9.16 -1.62 -11.86
CA GLY A 18 10.55 -1.32 -12.16
C GLY A 18 11.01 0.03 -11.65
N ASP A 19 10.09 0.90 -11.24
CA ASP A 19 10.46 2.22 -10.74
C ASP A 19 10.83 2.14 -9.27
N LEU A 20 11.62 3.12 -8.83
CA LEU A 20 11.82 3.33 -7.40
C LEU A 20 10.50 3.81 -6.80
N ALA A 21 10.09 3.19 -5.70
CA ALA A 21 8.90 3.62 -4.98
C ALA A 21 9.18 4.97 -4.32
N PRO A 22 8.29 5.96 -4.47
CA PRO A 22 8.47 7.24 -3.79
C PRO A 22 8.51 7.05 -2.29
N ASP A 23 9.48 7.71 -1.64
CA ASP A 23 9.57 7.66 -0.19
C ASP A 23 8.44 8.48 0.43
N PHE A 24 8.16 8.21 1.69
CA PHE A 24 7.14 8.93 2.43
C PHE A 24 7.44 8.83 3.92
N THR A 25 6.85 9.75 4.67
CA THR A 25 6.82 9.68 6.13
C THR A 25 5.41 10.09 6.54
N LEU A 26 4.69 9.17 7.14
CA LEU A 26 3.31 9.40 7.58
C LEU A 26 3.15 8.83 8.99
N LEU A 27 2.17 9.37 9.72
CA LEU A 27 1.90 8.90 11.08
C LEU A 27 1.06 7.63 11.03
N ASN A 28 1.40 6.67 11.87
CA ASN A 28 0.60 5.45 11.98
C ASN A 28 -0.53 5.64 12.98
N GLN A 29 -1.26 4.58 13.27
CA GLN A 29 -2.42 4.61 14.17
C GLN A 29 -2.08 4.96 15.61
N SER A 30 -0.80 4.93 15.95
CA SER A 30 -0.33 5.33 17.28
C SER A 30 0.31 6.71 17.28
N GLY A 31 0.23 7.43 16.14
CA GLY A 31 0.82 8.74 16.01
C GLY A 31 2.33 8.73 15.86
N ILE A 32 2.90 7.61 15.48
CA ILE A 32 4.34 7.45 15.32
C ILE A 32 4.70 7.57 13.83
N PRO A 33 5.72 8.38 13.48
CA PRO A 33 6.12 8.49 12.07
C PRO A 33 6.69 7.18 11.54
N VAL A 34 6.25 6.80 10.35
CA VAL A 34 6.72 5.59 9.65
C VAL A 34 7.12 6.02 8.24
N SER A 35 8.31 5.64 7.83
CA SER A 35 8.84 5.97 6.51
C SER A 35 9.12 4.70 5.74
N LEU A 36 8.98 4.76 4.42
CA LEU A 36 9.37 3.64 3.57
C LEU A 36 10.84 3.31 3.81
N GLY A 37 11.68 4.33 3.98
CA GLY A 37 13.10 4.14 4.22
C GLY A 37 13.43 3.28 5.43
N ASP A 38 12.50 3.19 6.39
CA ASP A 38 12.71 2.35 7.57
C ASP A 38 12.86 0.87 7.24
N PHE A 39 12.34 0.47 6.08
CA PHE A 39 12.31 -0.94 5.67
C PHE A 39 13.31 -1.27 4.57
N LEU A 40 13.84 -0.25 3.91
CA LEU A 40 14.77 -0.48 2.80
C LEU A 40 16.03 -1.17 3.29
N GLY A 41 16.50 -2.14 2.52
CA GLY A 41 17.65 -2.95 2.88
C GLY A 41 17.31 -4.10 3.80
N LYS A 42 16.06 -4.19 4.26
CA LYS A 42 15.67 -5.17 5.25
C LYS A 42 14.68 -6.20 4.72
N GLN A 43 13.59 -5.74 4.13
CA GLN A 43 12.52 -6.66 3.72
C GLN A 43 11.62 -6.01 2.68
N PRO A 44 10.92 -6.85 1.89
CA PRO A 44 9.91 -6.35 0.98
C PRO A 44 8.72 -5.78 1.74
N ILE A 45 8.00 -4.86 1.09
CA ILE A 45 6.84 -4.20 1.66
C ILE A 45 5.63 -4.46 0.79
N VAL A 46 4.53 -4.84 1.43
CA VAL A 46 3.22 -4.89 0.81
C VAL A 46 2.53 -3.59 1.23
N LEU A 47 2.48 -2.64 0.31
CA LEU A 47 1.93 -1.31 0.56
C LEU A 47 0.58 -1.24 -0.14
N TYR A 48 -0.51 -1.17 0.63
CA TYR A 48 -1.82 -1.11 -0.01
C TYR A 48 -2.53 0.19 0.34
N PHE A 49 -3.07 0.83 -0.69
CA PHE A 49 -3.88 2.04 -0.56
C PHE A 49 -5.34 1.63 -0.63
N TYR A 50 -6.15 2.15 0.26
CA TYR A 50 -7.58 1.85 0.30
C TYR A 50 -8.38 3.14 0.52
N PRO A 51 -9.67 3.15 0.10
CA PRO A 51 -10.44 4.39 0.12
C PRO A 51 -10.73 4.94 1.51
N ARG A 52 -11.14 4.10 2.46
CA ARG A 52 -11.67 4.63 3.72
C ARG A 52 -11.82 3.54 4.77
N ASP A 53 -11.51 3.89 6.04
CA ASP A 53 -11.76 2.99 7.16
C ASP A 53 -13.26 2.69 7.28
N ASN A 54 -13.58 1.53 7.84
CA ASN A 54 -14.95 1.15 8.22
C ASN A 54 -15.95 1.02 7.07
N THR A 55 -15.48 0.98 5.82
CA THR A 55 -16.34 0.61 4.71
C THR A 55 -16.26 -0.91 4.53
N ALA A 56 -17.28 -1.48 3.88
CA ALA A 56 -17.41 -2.94 3.80
C ALA A 56 -16.21 -3.62 3.16
N VAL A 57 -15.81 -3.17 1.97
CA VAL A 57 -14.70 -3.83 1.25
C VAL A 57 -13.37 -3.53 1.90
N CYS A 58 -13.19 -2.32 2.43
CA CYS A 58 -11.94 -1.96 3.10
C CYS A 58 -11.77 -2.76 4.38
N THR A 59 -12.85 -2.98 5.12
CA THR A 59 -12.82 -3.80 6.33
C THR A 59 -12.50 -5.25 5.97
N GLU A 60 -13.12 -5.76 4.92
CA GLU A 60 -12.87 -7.11 4.44
C GLU A 60 -11.41 -7.28 4.04
N GLU A 61 -10.86 -6.30 3.33
CA GLU A 61 -9.47 -6.33 2.90
C GLU A 61 -8.51 -6.30 4.09
N ALA A 62 -8.76 -5.40 5.04
CA ALA A 62 -7.91 -5.29 6.21
C ALA A 62 -7.92 -6.58 7.03
N CYS A 63 -9.09 -7.17 7.19
CA CYS A 63 -9.22 -8.43 7.93
C CYS A 63 -8.57 -9.58 7.19
N ALA A 64 -8.63 -9.58 5.85
CA ALA A 64 -7.98 -10.60 5.06
C ALA A 64 -6.45 -10.50 5.19
N PHE A 65 -5.90 -9.29 5.17
CA PHE A 65 -4.48 -9.09 5.43
C PHE A 65 -4.11 -9.51 6.85
N ARG A 66 -4.97 -9.18 7.82
CA ARG A 66 -4.75 -9.60 9.21
C ARG A 66 -4.66 -11.12 9.32
N ASP A 67 -5.61 -11.80 8.71
CA ASP A 67 -5.69 -13.27 8.81
C ASP A 67 -4.51 -13.94 8.10
N SER A 68 -3.92 -13.27 7.12
CA SER A 68 -2.78 -13.80 6.37
C SER A 68 -1.46 -13.19 6.81
N TYR A 69 -1.47 -12.38 7.87
CA TYR A 69 -0.29 -11.60 8.26
C TYR A 69 0.90 -12.50 8.58
N GLU A 70 0.66 -13.59 9.30
CA GLU A 70 1.76 -14.50 9.66
C GLU A 70 2.36 -15.15 8.42
N VAL A 71 1.53 -15.46 7.42
CA VAL A 71 2.02 -16.03 6.17
C VAL A 71 2.86 -15.02 5.42
N ILE A 72 2.39 -13.77 5.36
CA ILE A 72 3.12 -12.70 4.68
C ILE A 72 4.45 -12.44 5.38
N LYS A 73 4.46 -12.41 6.70
CA LYS A 73 5.70 -12.28 7.46
C LYS A 73 6.61 -13.46 7.23
N GLY A 74 6.03 -14.66 7.10
CA GLY A 74 6.79 -15.88 6.84
C GLY A 74 7.52 -15.86 5.50
N VAL A 75 6.99 -15.14 4.49
CA VAL A 75 7.70 -14.97 3.23
C VAL A 75 8.59 -13.72 3.25
N GLY A 76 8.77 -13.11 4.39
CA GLY A 76 9.74 -12.05 4.59
C GLY A 76 9.24 -10.64 4.37
N ALA A 77 7.94 -10.43 4.19
CA ALA A 77 7.39 -9.12 3.88
C ALA A 77 6.67 -8.48 5.06
N GLU A 78 6.49 -7.18 5.00
CA GLU A 78 5.70 -6.43 5.98
C GLU A 78 4.53 -5.77 5.27
N VAL A 79 3.41 -5.60 5.97
CA VAL A 79 2.19 -5.01 5.42
C VAL A 79 2.04 -3.59 5.96
N ILE A 80 1.73 -2.66 5.06
CA ILE A 80 1.44 -1.26 5.44
C ILE A 80 0.20 -0.83 4.66
N GLY A 81 -0.82 -0.37 5.38
CA GLY A 81 -2.02 0.19 4.75
C GLY A 81 -1.97 1.71 4.79
N VAL A 82 -2.47 2.35 3.76
CA VAL A 82 -2.49 3.82 3.65
C VAL A 82 -3.86 4.29 3.19
N CYS A 83 -4.38 5.30 3.87
CA CYS A 83 -5.66 5.89 3.49
C CYS A 83 -5.70 7.33 4.01
N SER A 84 -6.67 8.11 3.55
CA SER A 84 -6.77 9.52 3.89
C SER A 84 -7.42 9.81 5.23
N ASP A 85 -7.90 8.79 5.93
CA ASP A 85 -8.55 9.00 7.21
C ASP A 85 -7.52 9.39 8.27
N SER A 86 -8.01 9.93 9.39
CA SER A 86 -7.16 10.47 10.44
C SER A 86 -6.48 9.38 11.26
N VAL A 87 -5.48 9.80 12.03
CA VAL A 87 -4.81 8.90 12.98
C VAL A 87 -5.83 8.31 13.95
N GLU A 88 -6.75 9.13 14.43
CA GLU A 88 -7.78 8.66 15.37
C GLU A 88 -8.70 7.61 14.74
N SER A 89 -9.07 7.81 13.49
CA SER A 89 -9.87 6.84 12.75
C SER A 89 -9.12 5.52 12.61
N HIS A 90 -7.85 5.60 12.22
CA HIS A 90 -7.00 4.41 12.06
C HIS A 90 -6.82 3.69 13.38
N GLN A 91 -6.66 4.43 14.47
CA GLN A 91 -6.50 3.83 15.79
C GLN A 91 -7.72 3.00 16.17
N GLN A 92 -8.91 3.57 15.96
CA GLN A 92 -10.14 2.89 16.27
C GLN A 92 -10.36 1.68 15.36
N PHE A 93 -10.09 1.84 14.08
CA PHE A 93 -10.24 0.77 13.10
C PHE A 93 -9.30 -0.39 13.41
N ALA A 94 -8.03 -0.08 13.68
CA ALA A 94 -7.04 -1.11 14.00
C ALA A 94 -7.39 -1.84 15.29
N LYS A 95 -7.88 -1.10 16.28
CA LYS A 95 -8.25 -1.70 17.57
C LYS A 95 -9.47 -2.61 17.41
N GLU A 96 -10.47 -2.11 16.70
CA GLU A 96 -11.73 -2.85 16.52
C GLU A 96 -11.51 -4.17 15.80
N HIS A 97 -10.64 -4.18 14.81
CA HIS A 97 -10.40 -5.37 13.99
C HIS A 97 -9.08 -6.06 14.32
N GLN A 98 -8.38 -5.59 15.35
CA GLN A 98 -7.12 -6.20 15.83
C GLN A 98 -6.10 -6.34 14.71
N LEU A 99 -5.87 -5.24 14.00
CA LEU A 99 -4.94 -5.22 12.88
C LEU A 99 -3.50 -5.11 13.40
N PRO A 100 -2.62 -6.04 13.05
CA PRO A 100 -1.27 -6.09 13.61
C PRO A 100 -0.22 -5.30 12.83
N PHE A 101 -0.64 -4.59 11.79
CA PHE A 101 0.28 -3.86 10.92
C PHE A 101 -0.03 -2.37 10.95
N ASN A 102 0.89 -1.57 10.39
CA ASN A 102 0.75 -0.12 10.38
C ASN A 102 -0.34 0.34 9.42
N LEU A 103 -1.17 1.25 9.88
CA LEU A 103 -2.11 2.00 9.05
C LEU A 103 -1.64 3.44 9.06
N LEU A 104 -1.29 3.97 7.91
CA LEU A 104 -0.71 5.31 7.81
C LEU A 104 -1.76 6.31 7.35
N SER A 105 -1.71 7.50 7.92
CA SER A 105 -2.69 8.54 7.67
C SER A 105 -2.15 9.52 6.64
N ASP A 106 -2.69 9.48 5.43
CA ASP A 106 -2.34 10.36 4.32
C ASP A 106 -3.48 11.36 4.14
N GLU A 107 -3.71 12.19 5.16
CA GLU A 107 -4.92 13.03 5.22
C GLU A 107 -5.08 13.95 4.03
N GLU A 108 -3.97 14.45 3.49
CA GLU A 108 -4.03 15.37 2.37
C GLU A 108 -3.99 14.65 1.02
N GLY A 109 -3.81 13.34 1.03
CA GLY A 109 -3.74 12.56 -0.20
C GLY A 109 -2.46 12.78 -0.99
N THR A 110 -1.44 13.36 -0.37
CA THR A 110 -0.19 13.68 -1.06
C THR A 110 0.52 12.42 -1.54
N ILE A 111 0.62 11.42 -0.68
CA ILE A 111 1.34 10.20 -1.03
C ILE A 111 0.55 9.38 -2.05
N ARG A 112 -0.76 9.32 -1.86
CA ARG A 112 -1.63 8.66 -2.83
C ARG A 112 -1.43 9.24 -4.23
N LYS A 113 -1.38 10.57 -4.31
CA LYS A 113 -1.18 11.24 -5.60
C LYS A 113 0.22 10.98 -6.14
N ARG A 114 1.22 10.97 -5.27
CA ARG A 114 2.61 10.72 -5.67
C ARG A 114 2.76 9.32 -6.28
N TYR A 115 2.06 8.35 -5.72
CA TYR A 115 2.08 6.99 -6.26
C TYR A 115 1.20 6.85 -7.51
N GLY A 116 0.31 7.81 -7.75
CA GLY A 116 -0.57 7.76 -8.90
C GLY A 116 -1.73 6.80 -8.72
N VAL A 117 -2.20 6.65 -7.47
CA VAL A 117 -3.36 5.80 -7.19
C VAL A 117 -4.56 6.37 -7.92
N PRO A 118 -5.21 5.60 -8.81
CA PRO A 118 -6.33 6.14 -9.58
C PRO A 118 -7.56 6.35 -8.72
N THR A 119 -8.50 7.14 -9.22
CA THR A 119 -9.79 7.31 -8.56
C THR A 119 -10.86 6.58 -9.35
N ALA A 120 -11.90 6.15 -8.66
CA ALA A 120 -13.05 5.51 -9.28
C ALA A 120 -14.30 6.06 -8.61
N PHE A 121 -15.23 6.58 -9.42
CA PHE A 121 -16.48 7.14 -8.90
C PHE A 121 -16.24 8.25 -7.86
N GLY A 122 -15.21 9.06 -8.11
CA GLY A 122 -14.88 10.16 -7.20
C GLY A 122 -14.18 9.75 -5.92
N LEU A 123 -13.88 8.47 -5.74
CA LEU A 123 -13.18 7.97 -4.56
C LEU A 123 -11.80 7.46 -4.91
N PRO A 124 -10.85 7.50 -3.97
CA PRO A 124 -9.54 6.89 -4.20
C PRO A 124 -9.69 5.42 -4.54
N GLY A 125 -8.81 4.92 -5.38
CA GLY A 125 -8.82 3.52 -5.77
C GLY A 125 -8.18 2.63 -4.73
N ARG A 126 -8.24 1.34 -4.99
CA ARG A 126 -7.65 0.32 -4.13
C ARG A 126 -6.52 -0.33 -4.90
N VAL A 127 -5.27 -0.08 -4.47
CA VAL A 127 -4.09 -0.57 -5.17
C VAL A 127 -3.13 -1.16 -4.16
N THR A 128 -2.55 -2.31 -4.50
CA THR A 128 -1.49 -2.91 -3.70
C THR A 128 -0.21 -2.89 -4.51
N TYR A 129 0.84 -2.33 -3.91
CA TYR A 129 2.18 -2.30 -4.49
C TYR A 129 3.05 -3.26 -3.71
N ILE A 130 3.82 -4.08 -4.43
CA ILE A 130 4.82 -4.93 -3.80
C ILE A 130 6.17 -4.31 -4.11
N ILE A 131 6.86 -3.88 -3.06
CA ILE A 131 8.13 -3.15 -3.16
C ILE A 131 9.21 -4.03 -2.57
N ASP A 132 10.30 -4.27 -3.31
CA ASP A 132 11.35 -5.13 -2.79
C ASP A 132 12.22 -4.34 -1.79
N ARG A 133 13.18 -5.03 -1.19
CA ARG A 133 13.99 -4.40 -0.13
C ARG A 133 14.92 -3.30 -0.65
N TRP A 134 15.08 -3.20 -1.96
CA TRP A 134 15.86 -2.11 -2.55
C TRP A 134 14.99 -0.93 -2.96
N GLY A 135 13.68 -1.00 -2.72
CA GLY A 135 12.77 0.09 -3.01
C GLY A 135 12.19 0.05 -4.42
N ILE A 136 12.35 -1.06 -5.13
CA ILE A 136 11.85 -1.17 -6.49
C ILE A 136 10.46 -1.78 -6.48
N VAL A 137 9.53 -1.19 -7.23
CA VAL A 137 8.17 -1.70 -7.37
C VAL A 137 8.21 -2.94 -8.25
N ARG A 138 7.93 -4.10 -7.67
CA ARG A 138 7.99 -5.37 -8.38
C ARG A 138 6.64 -5.82 -8.91
N HIS A 139 5.56 -5.29 -8.34
CA HIS A 139 4.22 -5.65 -8.81
C HIS A 139 3.22 -4.59 -8.34
N MET A 140 2.17 -4.41 -9.13
CA MET A 140 1.05 -3.53 -8.79
C MET A 140 -0.22 -4.26 -9.12
N PHE A 141 -1.18 -4.22 -8.19
CA PHE A 141 -2.48 -4.85 -8.41
C PHE A 141 -3.57 -3.85 -8.05
N PHE A 142 -4.42 -3.55 -9.02
CA PHE A 142 -5.55 -2.65 -8.82
C PHE A 142 -6.85 -3.42 -8.94
N SER A 143 -7.69 -3.33 -7.93
CA SER A 143 -9.04 -3.89 -7.97
C SER A 143 -9.85 -3.23 -6.86
N GLN A 144 -11.00 -2.66 -7.23
CA GLN A 144 -11.81 -1.93 -6.27
C GLN A 144 -12.62 -2.86 -5.37
N PHE A 145 -12.94 -4.06 -5.84
CA PHE A 145 -13.90 -4.92 -5.15
C PHE A 145 -13.38 -6.31 -4.79
N THR A 146 -12.15 -6.66 -5.15
CA THR A 146 -11.63 -8.01 -4.96
C THR A 146 -10.54 -8.02 -3.90
N SER A 147 -10.95 -7.94 -2.62
CA SER A 147 -10.00 -7.83 -1.53
C SER A 147 -9.08 -9.06 -1.43
N LYS A 148 -9.61 -10.24 -1.70
CA LYS A 148 -8.84 -11.47 -1.58
C LYS A 148 -7.66 -11.51 -2.56
N ARG A 149 -7.84 -10.99 -3.78
CA ARG A 149 -6.76 -10.99 -4.76
C ARG A 149 -5.59 -10.11 -4.31
N HIS A 150 -5.87 -9.02 -3.60
CA HIS A 150 -4.81 -8.19 -3.05
C HIS A 150 -3.94 -9.00 -2.09
N VAL A 151 -4.56 -9.85 -1.29
CA VAL A 151 -3.83 -10.68 -0.33
C VAL A 151 -3.05 -11.77 -1.05
N ASP A 152 -3.64 -12.39 -2.06
CA ASP A 152 -2.94 -13.41 -2.85
C ASP A 152 -1.66 -12.85 -3.47
N VAL A 153 -1.75 -11.65 -4.06
CA VAL A 153 -0.60 -10.96 -4.65
C VAL A 153 0.44 -10.68 -3.56
N ALA A 154 -0.03 -10.31 -2.36
CA ALA A 154 0.84 -9.97 -1.24
C ALA A 154 1.64 -11.18 -0.75
N ILE A 155 1.16 -12.39 -0.98
CA ILE A 155 1.87 -13.59 -0.59
C ILE A 155 2.76 -14.08 -1.72
N GLU A 156 2.20 -14.16 -2.93
CA GLU A 156 2.88 -14.77 -4.07
C GLU A 156 4.07 -13.99 -4.54
N THR A 157 3.95 -12.66 -4.60
CA THR A 157 5.00 -11.83 -5.15
C THR A 157 6.22 -11.75 -4.24
N PRO A 158 6.08 -11.50 -2.93
CA PRO A 158 7.26 -11.50 -2.06
C PRO A 158 7.95 -12.85 -2.02
N GLN A 159 7.17 -13.94 -2.07
CA GLN A 159 7.75 -15.28 -2.10
C GLN A 159 8.61 -15.46 -3.34
N SER A 160 8.11 -15.04 -4.49
CA SER A 160 8.85 -15.13 -5.75
C SER A 160 10.13 -14.30 -5.70
N ILE A 161 10.05 -13.09 -5.13
CA ILE A 161 11.20 -12.20 -5.00
C ILE A 161 12.28 -12.83 -4.13
N GLN A 162 11.89 -13.45 -3.02
CA GLN A 162 12.85 -14.08 -2.11
C GLN A 162 13.55 -15.24 -2.79
N GLU A 163 12.85 -15.96 -3.66
CA GLU A 163 13.46 -17.08 -4.39
C GLU A 163 14.48 -16.62 -5.42
N GLU A 164 14.42 -15.37 -5.86
CA GLU A 164 15.41 -14.80 -6.78
C GLU A 164 16.73 -14.50 -6.08
N SER A 165 16.72 -14.35 -4.77
CA SER A 165 17.91 -13.92 -4.02
C SER A 165 18.92 -15.06 -3.75
#